data_5ed2f3a07eadedf6950712938ebf34ae
#
_entry.id   5ed2f3a07eadedf6950712938ebf34ae
#
_cell.length_a   1.000
_cell.length_b   1.000
_cell.length_c   1.000
_cell.angle_alpha   90.00
_cell.angle_beta   90.00
_cell.angle_gamma   90.00
#
_symmetry.space_group_name_H-M   'P 1'
#
loop_
_entity.id
_entity.type
_entity.pdbx_description
1 polymer ?
#
loop_
_entity_poly.entity_id
_entity_poly.type
_entity_poly.pdbx_seq_one_letter_code
_entity_poly.pdbx_strand_id
1 'polypeptide(L)'
;PYGYLSQFHSNSKKEQKKKFLGELFNFPKNAMSVGRLDEKSEGLLLITTDGKFSDFINSKKVDKEYYAQVDGDITTEAIDRLKKGVEIGFNGKKYITKPCKAVKLENIPDLPIRTKKIRDNRHGPTSWVSIILNEGKYRQVRKMTSAIGFPTLRLVRVRVGTIKIGKMKVGDVVKVDDFKLDF
;
A
#
# COMPACT_ATOMS: atom_id res chain seq x y z
N PRO A 1 3.27 8.41 5.69
CA PRO A 1 3.48 9.50 4.74
C PRO A 1 4.25 9.04 3.48
N TYR A 2 4.09 9.76 2.35
CA TYR A 2 4.95 9.61 1.18
C TYR A 2 6.41 9.99 1.51
N GLY A 3 7.37 9.23 0.98
CA GLY A 3 8.79 9.52 1.14
C GLY A 3 9.43 8.94 2.41
N TYR A 4 8.68 8.18 3.20
CA TYR A 4 9.19 7.49 4.39
C TYR A 4 9.46 6.01 4.11
N LEU A 5 10.55 5.50 4.68
CA LEU A 5 10.80 4.06 4.71
C LEU A 5 10.00 3.42 5.85
N SER A 6 9.36 2.27 5.58
CA SER A 6 8.59 1.50 6.57
C SER A 6 9.52 0.73 7.53
N GLN A 7 10.49 1.41 8.10
CA GLN A 7 11.47 0.88 9.05
C GLN A 7 11.99 2.01 9.95
N PHE A 8 12.65 1.67 11.06
CA PHE A 8 13.14 2.62 12.04
C PHE A 8 14.60 3.03 11.78
N HIS A 9 15.38 2.21 11.14
CA HIS A 9 16.78 2.45 10.77
C HIS A 9 17.17 1.63 9.54
N SER A 10 18.31 1.97 8.94
CA SER A 10 18.92 1.16 7.88
C SER A 10 20.45 1.23 7.95
N ASN A 11 21.08 0.11 7.67
CA ASN A 11 22.55 0.02 7.54
C ASN A 11 23.01 0.43 6.12
N SER A 12 22.10 0.62 5.18
CA SER A 12 22.41 1.04 3.81
C SER A 12 22.77 2.53 3.78
N LYS A 13 23.99 2.89 3.34
CA LYS A 13 24.42 4.30 3.18
C LYS A 13 23.47 5.14 2.33
N LYS A 14 22.82 4.53 1.31
CA LYS A 14 21.83 5.21 0.46
C LYS A 14 20.53 5.51 1.20
N GLU A 15 20.13 4.63 2.13
CA GLU A 15 18.89 4.78 2.89
C GLU A 15 19.04 5.66 4.12
N GLN A 16 20.24 5.79 4.70
CA GLN A 16 20.51 6.65 5.87
C GLN A 16 20.16 8.13 5.64
N LYS A 17 20.09 8.57 4.38
CA LYS A 17 19.68 9.93 4.00
C LYS A 17 18.18 10.09 3.83
N LYS A 18 17.41 9.03 4.03
CA LYS A 18 15.95 9.01 3.87
C LYS A 18 15.24 9.18 5.22
N LYS A 19 13.94 9.45 5.15
CA LYS A 19 13.10 9.57 6.34
C LYS A 19 12.67 8.20 6.85
N PHE A 20 12.67 8.04 8.16
CA PHE A 20 12.30 6.82 8.85
C PHE A 20 11.08 7.02 9.75
N LEU A 21 10.42 5.93 10.14
CA LEU A 21 9.24 5.96 10.99
C LEU A 21 9.49 6.65 12.35
N GLY A 22 10.70 6.51 12.89
CA GLY A 22 11.07 7.13 14.16
C GLY A 22 10.99 8.66 14.19
N GLU A 23 10.98 9.31 13.02
CA GLU A 23 10.80 10.77 12.93
C GLU A 23 9.34 11.20 13.15
N LEU A 24 8.38 10.28 13.07
CA LEU A 24 6.95 10.58 13.18
C LEU A 24 6.44 10.54 14.61
N PHE A 25 7.05 9.71 15.45
CA PHE A 25 6.58 9.51 16.82
C PHE A 25 7.66 8.83 17.66
N ASN A 26 7.60 9.01 18.98
CA ASN A 26 8.49 8.32 19.91
C ASN A 26 7.95 6.90 20.19
N PHE A 27 8.29 5.96 19.33
CA PHE A 27 7.85 4.57 19.42
C PHE A 27 8.59 3.81 20.53
N PRO A 28 7.99 2.78 21.13
CA PRO A 28 8.69 1.87 22.02
C PRO A 28 9.94 1.27 21.36
N LYS A 29 10.96 0.98 22.16
CA LYS A 29 12.28 0.50 21.68
C LYS A 29 12.22 -0.72 20.76
N ASN A 30 11.26 -1.63 21.02
CA ASN A 30 11.10 -2.88 20.24
C ASN A 30 9.98 -2.79 19.19
N ALA A 31 9.55 -1.58 18.84
CA ALA A 31 8.50 -1.42 17.82
C ALA A 31 8.99 -1.88 16.46
N MET A 32 8.12 -2.56 15.74
CA MET A 32 8.36 -3.03 14.39
C MET A 32 7.16 -2.75 13.48
N SER A 33 7.41 -2.47 12.22
CA SER A 33 6.34 -2.33 11.23
C SER A 33 5.81 -3.69 10.82
N VAL A 34 4.48 -3.81 10.74
CA VAL A 34 3.79 -4.99 10.24
C VAL A 34 3.73 -4.92 8.72
N GLY A 35 4.63 -5.62 8.06
CA GLY A 35 4.86 -5.50 6.63
C GLY A 35 5.50 -4.16 6.25
N ARG A 36 5.49 -3.85 4.96
CA ARG A 36 6.11 -2.65 4.41
C ARG A 36 5.21 -1.96 3.41
N LEU A 37 5.34 -0.65 3.33
CA LEU A 37 4.95 0.17 2.19
C LEU A 37 6.21 0.65 1.50
N ASP A 38 6.19 0.73 0.17
CA ASP A 38 7.30 1.35 -0.56
C ASP A 38 7.41 2.83 -0.18
N GLU A 39 8.58 3.41 -0.26
CA GLU A 39 8.84 4.84 -0.04
C GLU A 39 7.89 5.78 -0.81
N LYS A 40 7.50 5.35 -2.03
CA LYS A 40 6.56 6.09 -2.89
C LYS A 40 5.09 5.70 -2.70
N SER A 41 4.77 4.93 -1.66
CA SER A 41 3.41 4.55 -1.28
C SER A 41 3.02 5.22 0.03
N GLU A 42 1.73 5.27 0.31
CA GLU A 42 1.15 5.99 1.46
C GLU A 42 0.13 5.09 2.16
N GLY A 43 -0.34 5.52 3.31
CA GLY A 43 -1.51 4.97 3.96
C GLY A 43 -1.22 4.20 5.24
N LEU A 44 -2.15 3.33 5.60
CA LEU A 44 -2.18 2.63 6.88
C LEU A 44 -0.98 1.69 7.02
N LEU A 45 -0.21 1.87 8.08
CA LEU A 45 0.86 0.98 8.50
C LEU A 45 0.64 0.61 9.96
N LEU A 46 0.54 -0.68 10.26
CA LEU A 46 0.46 -1.16 11.62
C LEU A 46 1.86 -1.27 12.20
N ILE A 47 2.01 -0.91 13.47
CA ILE A 47 3.25 -0.99 14.22
C ILE A 47 2.97 -1.72 15.52
N THR A 48 3.78 -2.68 15.88
CA THR A 48 3.60 -3.51 17.07
C THR A 48 4.94 -3.80 17.74
N THR A 49 4.90 -4.22 18.99
CA THR A 49 6.03 -4.84 19.70
C THR A 49 5.90 -6.37 19.74
N ASP A 50 4.77 -6.91 19.26
CA ASP A 50 4.50 -8.35 19.21
C ASP A 50 4.88 -8.95 17.87
N GLY A 51 5.95 -9.75 17.83
CA GLY A 51 6.44 -10.45 16.64
C GLY A 51 5.45 -11.49 16.11
N LYS A 52 4.69 -12.17 16.99
CA LYS A 52 3.68 -13.17 16.59
C LYS A 52 2.53 -12.52 15.85
N PHE A 53 2.07 -11.36 16.33
CA PHE A 53 1.07 -10.55 15.64
C PHE A 53 1.57 -10.11 14.26
N SER A 54 2.81 -9.61 14.18
CA SER A 54 3.41 -9.20 12.91
C SER A 54 3.47 -10.37 11.91
N ASP A 55 3.90 -11.53 12.36
CA ASP A 55 3.98 -12.75 11.54
C ASP A 55 2.59 -13.19 11.04
N PHE A 56 1.60 -13.17 11.91
CA PHE A 56 0.23 -13.51 11.57
C PHE A 56 -0.31 -12.61 10.43
N ILE A 57 -0.20 -11.29 10.57
CA ILE A 57 -0.67 -10.32 9.55
C ILE A 57 0.07 -10.51 8.21
N ASN A 58 1.37 -10.85 8.27
CA ASN A 58 2.19 -11.04 7.07
C ASN A 58 1.98 -12.40 6.39
N SER A 59 1.41 -13.38 7.09
CA SER A 59 1.28 -14.77 6.64
C SER A 59 0.25 -15.04 5.53
N LYS A 60 -0.25 -14.05 4.82
CA LYS A 60 -1.24 -14.15 3.73
C LYS A 60 -2.69 -14.46 4.18
N LYS A 61 -2.98 -14.44 5.49
CA LYS A 61 -4.33 -14.67 6.01
C LYS A 61 -5.17 -13.39 6.08
N VAL A 62 -4.51 -12.24 6.03
CA VAL A 62 -5.15 -10.94 6.24
C VAL A 62 -5.18 -10.15 4.95
N ASP A 63 -6.38 -9.78 4.51
CA ASP A 63 -6.59 -8.94 3.34
C ASP A 63 -6.02 -7.53 3.54
N LYS A 64 -5.43 -7.00 2.49
CA LYS A 64 -4.93 -5.62 2.44
C LYS A 64 -5.57 -4.92 1.26
N GLU A 65 -6.25 -3.80 1.52
CA GLU A 65 -6.90 -3.00 0.51
C GLU A 65 -6.09 -1.76 0.18
N TYR A 66 -5.96 -1.53 -1.11
CA TYR A 66 -5.23 -0.39 -1.68
C TYR A 66 -6.12 0.41 -2.61
N TYR A 67 -6.09 1.73 -2.46
CA TYR A 67 -6.59 2.63 -3.49
C TYR A 67 -5.42 3.05 -4.37
N ALA A 68 -5.52 2.74 -5.66
CA ALA A 68 -4.53 3.08 -6.67
C ALA A 68 -5.11 4.11 -7.63
N GLN A 69 -4.52 5.30 -7.68
CA GLN A 69 -4.72 6.22 -8.79
C GLN A 69 -3.84 5.75 -9.95
N VAL A 70 -4.44 5.45 -11.06
CA VAL A 70 -3.74 4.95 -12.24
C VAL A 70 -3.77 5.96 -13.37
N ASP A 71 -2.81 5.84 -14.29
CA ASP A 71 -2.74 6.60 -15.51
C ASP A 71 -3.79 6.08 -16.50
N GLY A 72 -4.57 6.98 -17.07
CA GLY A 72 -5.66 6.64 -17.98
C GLY A 72 -6.99 6.38 -17.27
N ASP A 73 -8.05 6.24 -18.06
CA ASP A 73 -9.37 5.81 -17.61
C ASP A 73 -9.46 4.29 -17.71
N ILE A 74 -9.28 3.61 -16.57
CA ILE A 74 -9.20 2.14 -16.52
C ILE A 74 -10.50 1.49 -17.01
N THR A 75 -10.36 0.49 -17.88
CA THR A 75 -11.51 -0.20 -18.48
C THR A 75 -11.97 -1.39 -17.65
N THR A 76 -13.20 -1.86 -17.93
CA THR A 76 -13.77 -3.05 -17.29
C THR A 76 -12.92 -4.29 -17.58
N GLU A 77 -12.42 -4.45 -18.81
CA GLU A 77 -11.58 -5.57 -19.23
C GLU A 77 -10.25 -5.58 -18.44
N ALA A 78 -9.66 -4.41 -18.20
CA ALA A 78 -8.46 -4.29 -17.39
C ALA A 78 -8.72 -4.66 -15.92
N ILE A 79 -9.85 -4.26 -15.36
CA ILE A 79 -10.29 -4.68 -14.01
C ILE A 79 -10.48 -6.20 -13.95
N ASP A 80 -11.11 -6.81 -14.94
CA ASP A 80 -11.34 -8.26 -14.97
C ASP A 80 -10.02 -9.03 -15.09
N ARG A 81 -9.05 -8.49 -15.82
CA ARG A 81 -7.69 -9.06 -15.83
C ARG A 81 -7.02 -9.00 -14.45
N LEU A 82 -7.15 -7.89 -13.71
CA LEU A 82 -6.65 -7.81 -12.33
C LEU A 82 -7.27 -8.87 -11.44
N LYS A 83 -8.61 -9.05 -11.51
CA LYS A 83 -9.35 -10.03 -10.71
C LYS A 83 -8.86 -11.46 -10.93
N LYS A 84 -8.58 -11.82 -12.18
CA LYS A 84 -8.10 -13.17 -12.56
C LYS A 84 -6.66 -13.43 -12.16
N GLY A 85 -5.90 -12.38 -11.92
CA GLY A 85 -4.45 -12.42 -11.74
C GLY A 85 -3.71 -12.10 -13.05
N VAL A 86 -2.53 -11.49 -12.90
CA VAL A 86 -1.70 -11.02 -14.01
C VAL A 86 -0.25 -11.46 -13.85
N GLU A 87 0.44 -11.65 -14.97
CA GLU A 87 1.86 -11.95 -14.96
C GLU A 87 2.66 -10.69 -14.59
N ILE A 88 3.52 -10.81 -13.59
CA ILE A 88 4.46 -9.76 -13.16
C ILE A 88 5.86 -10.31 -13.00
N GLY A 89 6.88 -9.47 -13.16
CA GLY A 89 8.26 -9.82 -12.83
C GLY A 89 8.48 -9.84 -11.30
N PHE A 90 8.96 -10.96 -10.77
CA PHE A 90 9.30 -11.10 -9.36
C PHE A 90 10.57 -11.93 -9.18
N ASN A 91 11.60 -11.35 -8.54
CA ASN A 91 12.91 -11.98 -8.32
C ASN A 91 13.53 -12.57 -9.60
N GLY A 92 13.52 -11.79 -10.69
CA GLY A 92 14.06 -12.20 -11.99
C GLY A 92 13.24 -13.27 -12.74
N LYS A 93 12.10 -13.68 -12.21
CA LYS A 93 11.21 -14.69 -12.80
C LYS A 93 9.83 -14.10 -13.10
N LYS A 94 9.10 -14.75 -13.99
CA LYS A 94 7.67 -14.49 -14.22
C LYS A 94 6.87 -15.08 -13.07
N TYR A 95 5.88 -14.34 -12.57
CA TYR A 95 4.99 -14.75 -11.51
C TYR A 95 3.56 -14.33 -11.85
N ILE A 96 2.65 -15.28 -11.87
CA ILE A 96 1.22 -14.99 -12.01
C ILE A 96 0.66 -14.69 -10.62
N THR A 97 0.11 -13.47 -10.45
CA THR A 97 -0.48 -13.07 -9.17
C THR A 97 -1.72 -13.89 -8.86
N LYS A 98 -2.00 -14.08 -7.58
CA LYS A 98 -3.25 -14.71 -7.16
C LYS A 98 -4.45 -13.88 -7.60
N PRO A 99 -5.61 -14.51 -7.85
CA PRO A 99 -6.86 -13.81 -8.01
C PRO A 99 -7.09 -12.82 -6.86
N CYS A 100 -7.65 -11.66 -7.17
CA CYS A 100 -7.90 -10.61 -6.20
C CYS A 100 -9.27 -9.97 -6.42
N LYS A 101 -9.72 -9.15 -5.45
CA LYS A 101 -10.87 -8.27 -5.67
C LYS A 101 -10.35 -6.94 -6.24
N ALA A 102 -10.96 -6.48 -7.31
CA ALA A 102 -10.66 -5.18 -7.91
C ALA A 102 -11.93 -4.51 -8.40
N VAL A 103 -12.04 -3.20 -8.21
CA VAL A 103 -13.19 -2.40 -8.68
C VAL A 103 -12.73 -0.98 -9.01
N LYS A 104 -13.19 -0.44 -10.13
CA LYS A 104 -13.03 0.99 -10.44
C LYS A 104 -13.89 1.78 -9.46
N LEU A 105 -13.32 2.81 -8.85
CA LEU A 105 -14.05 3.72 -7.98
C LEU A 105 -14.72 4.80 -8.84
N GLU A 106 -16.01 5.00 -8.66
CA GLU A 106 -16.78 6.00 -9.39
C GLU A 106 -16.40 7.43 -8.98
N ASN A 107 -16.10 7.60 -7.70
CA ASN A 107 -15.72 8.89 -7.13
C ASN A 107 -14.26 8.90 -6.71
N ILE A 108 -13.66 10.09 -6.72
CA ILE A 108 -12.33 10.30 -6.14
C ILE A 108 -12.43 10.03 -4.64
N PRO A 109 -11.62 9.10 -4.11
CA PRO A 109 -11.68 8.77 -2.69
C PRO A 109 -11.24 9.95 -1.82
N ASP A 110 -11.92 10.14 -0.68
CA ASP A 110 -11.53 11.12 0.32
C ASP A 110 -10.25 10.66 1.03
N LEU A 111 -9.14 11.17 0.56
CA LEU A 111 -7.80 10.84 1.06
C LEU A 111 -7.04 12.13 1.37
N PRO A 112 -6.19 12.14 2.42
CA PRO A 112 -5.35 13.27 2.74
C PRO A 112 -4.53 13.76 1.53
N ILE A 113 -4.34 15.08 1.44
CA ILE A 113 -3.53 15.67 0.36
C ILE A 113 -2.12 15.11 0.42
N ARG A 114 -1.62 14.66 -0.72
CA ARG A 114 -0.26 14.14 -0.85
C ARG A 114 0.75 15.28 -0.87
N THR A 115 1.85 15.14 -0.13
CA THR A 115 2.94 16.12 -0.10
C THR A 115 3.66 16.29 -1.44
N LYS A 116 3.73 15.21 -2.24
CA LYS A 116 4.32 15.27 -3.59
C LYS A 116 3.21 15.34 -4.64
N LYS A 117 3.23 16.40 -5.47
CA LYS A 117 2.30 16.60 -6.57
C LYS A 117 2.28 15.38 -7.52
N ILE A 118 1.09 14.99 -7.93
CA ILE A 118 0.85 14.06 -9.03
C ILE A 118 0.69 14.91 -10.30
N ARG A 119 0.94 14.33 -11.46
CA ARG A 119 0.71 15.02 -12.74
C ARG A 119 -0.71 15.58 -12.82
N ASP A 120 -0.89 16.66 -13.51
CA ASP A 120 -2.19 17.30 -13.74
C ASP A 120 -2.90 16.73 -14.99
N ASN A 121 -4.12 17.20 -15.23
CA ASN A 121 -4.99 16.71 -16.32
C ASN A 121 -4.46 16.98 -17.73
N ARG A 122 -3.45 17.84 -17.91
CA ARG A 122 -2.78 18.08 -19.20
C ARG A 122 -2.07 16.84 -19.75
N HIS A 123 -1.79 15.88 -18.90
CA HIS A 123 -1.16 14.60 -19.25
C HIS A 123 -2.17 13.47 -19.48
N GLY A 124 -3.44 13.80 -19.65
CA GLY A 124 -4.53 12.85 -19.86
C GLY A 124 -5.29 12.47 -18.57
N PRO A 125 -6.36 11.67 -18.69
CA PRO A 125 -7.21 11.29 -17.57
C PRO A 125 -6.48 10.40 -16.57
N THR A 126 -7.03 10.31 -15.36
CA THR A 126 -6.66 9.33 -14.35
C THR A 126 -7.92 8.72 -13.76
N SER A 127 -7.83 7.51 -13.28
CA SER A 127 -8.93 6.84 -12.58
C SER A 127 -8.46 6.20 -11.28
N TRP A 128 -9.40 5.85 -10.40
CA TRP A 128 -9.12 5.21 -9.14
C TRP A 128 -9.62 3.78 -9.12
N VAL A 129 -8.83 2.89 -8.54
CA VAL A 129 -9.13 1.46 -8.41
C VAL A 129 -8.92 1.04 -6.97
N SER A 130 -9.92 0.36 -6.38
CA SER A 130 -9.72 -0.42 -5.16
C SER A 130 -9.22 -1.82 -5.53
N ILE A 131 -8.13 -2.27 -4.89
CA ILE A 131 -7.55 -3.59 -5.08
C ILE A 131 -7.34 -4.24 -3.71
N ILE A 132 -7.93 -5.42 -3.50
CA ILE A 132 -7.79 -6.17 -2.25
C ILE A 132 -6.97 -7.43 -2.51
N LEU A 133 -5.85 -7.55 -1.80
CA LEU A 133 -4.88 -8.64 -1.93
C LEU A 133 -4.69 -9.35 -0.59
N ASN A 134 -4.51 -10.67 -0.63
CA ASN A 134 -4.07 -11.47 0.52
C ASN A 134 -2.60 -11.93 0.41
N GLU A 135 -1.87 -11.41 -0.56
CA GLU A 135 -0.44 -11.62 -0.76
C GLU A 135 0.33 -10.30 -0.84
N GLY A 136 1.66 -10.33 -0.73
CA GLY A 136 2.46 -9.10 -0.71
C GLY A 136 3.82 -9.28 -1.36
N LYS A 137 3.88 -9.38 -2.70
CA LYS A 137 5.14 -9.36 -3.44
C LYS A 137 5.67 -7.93 -3.55
N TYR A 138 6.99 -7.81 -3.73
CA TYR A 138 7.65 -6.51 -3.89
C TYR A 138 6.98 -5.67 -5.00
N ARG A 139 6.43 -4.53 -4.60
CA ARG A 139 5.73 -3.57 -5.47
C ARG A 139 4.59 -4.19 -6.29
N GLN A 140 3.88 -5.17 -5.71
CA GLN A 140 2.93 -6.00 -6.44
C GLN A 140 1.83 -5.18 -7.13
N VAL A 141 1.09 -4.34 -6.40
CA VAL A 141 0.00 -3.54 -6.98
C VAL A 141 0.49 -2.70 -8.16
N ARG A 142 1.65 -2.03 -8.01
CA ARG A 142 2.22 -1.21 -9.08
C ARG A 142 2.61 -2.01 -10.32
N LYS A 143 3.09 -3.24 -10.13
CA LYS A 143 3.42 -4.14 -11.24
C LYS A 143 2.15 -4.68 -11.91
N MET A 144 1.13 -5.03 -11.12
CA MET A 144 -0.15 -5.49 -11.63
C MET A 144 -0.83 -4.44 -12.51
N THR A 145 -0.94 -3.21 -12.02
CA THR A 145 -1.56 -2.11 -12.78
C THR A 145 -0.76 -1.75 -14.03
N SER A 146 0.57 -1.78 -13.94
CA SER A 146 1.44 -1.58 -15.12
C SER A 146 1.28 -2.70 -16.17
N ALA A 147 1.15 -3.96 -15.73
CA ALA A 147 0.99 -5.12 -16.62
C ALA A 147 -0.33 -5.11 -17.41
N ILE A 148 -1.34 -4.40 -16.91
CA ILE A 148 -2.62 -4.22 -17.63
C ILE A 148 -2.68 -2.91 -18.43
N GLY A 149 -1.58 -2.12 -18.47
CA GLY A 149 -1.50 -0.88 -19.25
C GLY A 149 -1.88 0.40 -18.49
N PHE A 150 -2.17 0.33 -17.18
CA PHE A 150 -2.60 1.47 -16.36
C PHE A 150 -1.65 1.68 -15.18
N PRO A 151 -0.44 2.24 -15.37
CA PRO A 151 0.56 2.35 -14.31
C PRO A 151 0.09 3.22 -13.15
N THR A 152 0.42 2.80 -11.92
CA THR A 152 0.05 3.51 -10.70
C THR A 152 0.80 4.82 -10.52
N LEU A 153 0.07 5.92 -10.41
CA LEU A 153 0.56 7.27 -10.06
C LEU A 153 0.61 7.48 -8.55
N ARG A 154 -0.47 7.14 -7.85
CA ARG A 154 -0.59 7.20 -6.38
C ARG A 154 -1.05 5.85 -5.84
N LEU A 155 -0.51 5.43 -4.70
CA LEU A 155 -0.89 4.18 -4.05
C LEU A 155 -1.04 4.41 -2.55
N VAL A 156 -2.23 4.14 -2.04
CA VAL A 156 -2.57 4.31 -0.63
C VAL A 156 -3.14 3.01 -0.08
N ARG A 157 -2.52 2.44 0.97
CA ARG A 157 -3.12 1.32 1.68
C ARG A 157 -4.16 1.85 2.66
N VAL A 158 -5.42 1.51 2.44
CA VAL A 158 -6.55 2.06 3.20
C VAL A 158 -7.08 1.11 4.26
N ARG A 159 -6.76 -0.21 4.16
CA ARG A 159 -7.24 -1.22 5.09
C ARG A 159 -6.24 -2.39 5.24
N VAL A 160 -6.17 -2.93 6.44
CA VAL A 160 -5.49 -4.19 6.78
C VAL A 160 -6.44 -4.99 7.67
N GLY A 161 -6.93 -6.14 7.19
CA GLY A 161 -8.01 -6.88 7.85
C GLY A 161 -9.26 -6.01 8.04
N THR A 162 -9.71 -5.86 9.26
CA THR A 162 -10.84 -4.98 9.64
C THR A 162 -10.42 -3.54 9.93
N ILE A 163 -9.12 -3.28 10.10
CA ILE A 163 -8.58 -1.96 10.45
C ILE A 163 -8.54 -1.06 9.23
N LYS A 164 -9.26 0.06 9.27
CA LYS A 164 -9.33 1.06 8.20
C LYS A 164 -8.54 2.31 8.58
N ILE A 165 -8.01 3.01 7.58
CA ILE A 165 -7.31 4.29 7.77
C ILE A 165 -8.22 5.39 8.36
N GLY A 166 -9.53 5.32 8.09
CA GLY A 166 -10.49 6.29 8.61
C GLY A 166 -10.13 7.74 8.27
N LYS A 167 -10.28 8.61 9.27
CA LYS A 167 -10.00 10.06 9.16
C LYS A 167 -8.57 10.45 9.56
N MET A 168 -7.64 9.49 9.63
CA MET A 168 -6.25 9.77 9.97
C MET A 168 -5.61 10.73 8.95
N LYS A 169 -4.91 11.73 9.46
CA LYS A 169 -4.11 12.65 8.65
C LYS A 169 -2.75 12.03 8.34
N VAL A 170 -2.02 12.66 7.42
CA VAL A 170 -0.66 12.26 7.07
C VAL A 170 0.27 12.43 8.28
N GLY A 171 0.89 11.35 8.71
CA GLY A 171 1.81 11.34 9.86
C GLY A 171 1.15 11.05 11.20
N ASP A 172 -0.18 10.98 11.26
CA ASP A 172 -0.87 10.61 12.50
C ASP A 172 -0.42 9.22 12.98
N VAL A 173 -0.23 9.12 14.29
CA VAL A 173 0.03 7.87 15.00
C VAL A 173 -1.02 7.71 16.09
N VAL A 174 -1.78 6.64 16.03
CA VAL A 174 -2.83 6.32 17.01
C VAL A 174 -2.40 5.08 17.77
N LYS A 175 -2.26 5.23 19.10
CA LYS A 175 -2.01 4.09 19.98
C LYS A 175 -3.34 3.35 20.22
N VAL A 176 -3.31 2.04 20.10
CA VAL A 176 -4.42 1.15 20.42
C VAL A 176 -3.93 0.07 21.37
N ASP A 177 -4.78 -0.35 22.30
CA ASP A 177 -4.43 -1.40 23.24
C ASP A 177 -4.48 -2.79 22.60
N ASP A 178 -5.35 -2.96 21.61
CA ASP A 178 -5.47 -4.19 20.82
C ASP A 178 -5.93 -3.85 19.38
N PHE A 179 -5.36 -4.57 18.42
CA PHE A 179 -5.82 -4.54 17.05
C PHE A 179 -6.99 -5.50 16.86
N LYS A 180 -8.18 -5.19 17.35
CA LYS A 180 -9.38 -6.02 17.18
C LYS A 180 -9.54 -6.48 15.71
N LEU A 181 -8.83 -7.53 15.36
CA LEU A 181 -8.95 -8.21 14.07
C LEU A 181 -9.89 -9.39 14.29
N ASP A 182 -11.12 -9.26 13.81
CA ASP A 182 -12.04 -10.38 13.71
C ASP A 182 -11.50 -11.36 12.66
N PHE A 183 -11.25 -12.58 13.07
CA PHE A 183 -10.68 -13.67 12.26
C PHE A 183 -11.73 -14.69 11.91
#